data_aed2f2e71d6b4ace432940d5e74a2273
#
_entry.id   aed2f2e71d6b4ace432940d5e74a2273
#
_cell.length_a   1.000
_cell.length_b   1.000
_cell.length_c   1.000
_cell.angle_alpha   90.00
_cell.angle_beta   90.00
_cell.angle_gamma   90.00
#
_symmetry.space_group_name_H-M   'P 1'
#
loop_
_entity.id
_entity.type
_entity.pdbx_description
1 polymer ?
#
loop_
_entity_poly.entity_id
_entity_poly.type
_entity_poly.pdbx_seq_one_letter_code
_entity_poly.pdbx_strand_id
1 'polypeptide(L)'
;MIMNHGVRGSIPNSSRKTVGFGGNTICVEIKTSKYQLIFDCGSGFSKVDFDNDLQTILFISHFHHDHIQGLAFNDYSSVVDKKIIITSAHSDKETTYNNLFNYYTKPYFPIKFLDIINKFEFHEFNNVVRDFTDLKINSIQLNHPGLCSGYSIISNQKKFCYLLDNEFQSNQKDKLINFCNNSDTVIWDGMYLESEMVNKKGWGHSSIEQGIEIASQIEVKNFLISHHAPQREDSEIDSFQKQLASNNIKFASENEVIEF
;
A
#
# COMPACT_ATOMS: atom_id res chain seq x y z
N MET A 1 -10.82 8.48 -7.18
CA MET A 1 -9.70 9.30 -6.64
C MET A 1 -8.77 8.37 -5.88
N ILE A 2 -7.46 8.46 -6.11
CA ILE A 2 -6.42 7.74 -5.36
C ILE A 2 -5.64 8.78 -4.57
N MET A 3 -5.31 8.50 -3.32
CA MET A 3 -4.51 9.38 -2.46
C MET A 3 -3.44 8.56 -1.71
N ASN A 4 -2.20 9.04 -1.72
CA ASN A 4 -1.11 8.48 -0.93
C ASN A 4 -1.03 9.22 0.41
N HIS A 5 -1.33 8.55 1.51
CA HIS A 5 -1.17 9.09 2.87
C HIS A 5 0.19 8.78 3.48
N GLY A 6 0.92 7.84 2.88
CA GLY A 6 2.28 7.47 3.25
C GLY A 6 2.97 6.74 2.12
N VAL A 7 4.26 7.01 1.93
CA VAL A 7 5.09 6.54 0.81
C VAL A 7 6.45 5.97 1.23
N ARG A 8 6.75 5.95 2.55
CA ARG A 8 8.00 5.44 3.10
C ARG A 8 7.92 3.96 3.45
N GLY A 9 9.04 3.26 3.28
CA GLY A 9 9.21 1.91 3.78
C GLY A 9 9.85 1.86 5.17
N SER A 10 9.70 0.75 5.84
CA SER A 10 10.29 0.32 7.12
C SER A 10 9.94 1.18 8.34
N ILE A 11 10.20 2.47 8.32
CA ILE A 11 9.92 3.39 9.45
C ILE A 11 9.57 4.80 8.94
N PRO A 12 8.75 5.57 9.65
CA PRO A 12 8.50 6.96 9.30
C PRO A 12 9.77 7.82 9.49
N ASN A 13 9.91 8.84 8.65
CA ASN A 13 11.00 9.80 8.72
C ASN A 13 10.46 11.23 8.76
N SER A 14 10.68 11.94 9.89
CA SER A 14 10.26 13.31 10.12
C SER A 14 11.32 14.37 9.76
N SER A 15 12.37 13.98 9.05
CA SER A 15 13.43 14.89 8.62
C SER A 15 12.89 15.98 7.69
N ARG A 16 13.41 17.21 7.80
CA ARG A 16 13.12 18.28 6.83
C ARG A 16 13.55 17.96 5.39
N LYS A 17 14.41 16.95 5.23
CA LYS A 17 14.91 16.49 3.93
C LYS A 17 13.99 15.47 3.24
N THR A 18 12.87 15.10 3.89
CA THR A 18 11.91 14.10 3.39
C THR A 18 10.48 14.65 3.30
N VAL A 19 10.27 15.94 3.59
CA VAL A 19 8.93 16.55 3.63
C VAL A 19 8.32 16.77 2.25
N GLY A 20 9.13 16.85 1.19
CA GLY A 20 8.66 17.05 -0.18
C GLY A 20 7.92 15.84 -0.73
N PHE A 21 8.48 14.65 -0.55
CA PHE A 21 7.81 13.39 -0.93
C PHE A 21 6.99 12.80 0.22
N GLY A 22 7.32 13.11 1.45
CA GLY A 22 6.61 12.64 2.63
C GLY A 22 7.41 11.66 3.49
N GLY A 23 7.08 11.62 4.76
CA GLY A 23 7.79 10.83 5.77
C GLY A 23 6.98 9.70 6.40
N ASN A 24 5.68 9.57 6.10
CA ASN A 24 4.84 8.51 6.65
C ASN A 24 5.02 7.20 5.91
N THR A 25 4.86 6.08 6.65
CA THR A 25 4.84 4.75 6.07
C THR A 25 3.50 4.44 5.43
N ILE A 26 3.48 3.38 4.66
CA ILE A 26 2.51 3.08 3.62
C ILE A 26 1.05 3.13 4.10
N CYS A 27 0.27 3.93 3.39
CA CYS A 27 -1.18 3.92 3.41
C CYS A 27 -1.68 4.57 2.11
N VAL A 28 -2.44 3.82 1.32
CA VAL A 28 -3.02 4.29 0.06
C VAL A 28 -4.53 4.18 0.13
N GLU A 29 -5.22 5.26 -0.25
CA GLU A 29 -6.68 5.34 -0.26
C GLU A 29 -7.22 5.43 -1.67
N ILE A 30 -8.32 4.71 -1.95
CA ILE A 30 -9.12 4.86 -3.16
C ILE A 30 -10.56 5.14 -2.77
N LYS A 31 -11.08 6.29 -3.18
CA LYS A 31 -12.53 6.58 -3.07
C LYS A 31 -13.23 6.36 -4.40
N THR A 32 -14.29 5.54 -4.34
CA THR A 32 -15.27 5.32 -5.42
C THR A 32 -16.59 5.99 -5.04
N SER A 33 -17.65 5.76 -5.81
CA SER A 33 -18.99 6.27 -5.48
C SER A 33 -19.65 5.59 -4.26
N LYS A 34 -19.16 4.41 -3.84
CA LYS A 34 -19.79 3.61 -2.76
C LYS A 34 -18.81 3.15 -1.69
N TYR A 35 -17.52 3.14 -2.01
CA TYR A 35 -16.50 2.51 -1.17
C TYR A 35 -15.31 3.42 -0.96
N GLN A 36 -14.80 3.39 0.25
CA GLN A 36 -13.48 3.90 0.62
C GLN A 36 -12.59 2.68 0.86
N LEU A 37 -11.69 2.41 -0.08
CA LEU A 37 -10.75 1.30 -0.06
C LEU A 37 -9.41 1.81 0.43
N ILE A 38 -8.87 1.21 1.48
CA ILE A 38 -7.59 1.59 2.07
C ILE A 38 -6.66 0.39 1.97
N PHE A 39 -5.45 0.60 1.48
CA PHE A 39 -4.40 -0.40 1.38
C PHE A 39 -3.32 -0.07 2.39
N ASP A 40 -3.18 -0.94 3.35
CA ASP A 40 -2.35 -0.87 4.53
C ASP A 40 -2.65 0.33 5.47
N CYS A 41 -2.21 0.21 6.69
CA CYS A 41 -2.39 1.18 7.75
C CYS A 41 -1.07 1.49 8.47
N GLY A 42 -0.03 1.82 7.69
CA GLY A 42 1.20 2.40 8.21
C GLY A 42 0.95 3.75 8.90
N SER A 43 1.97 4.50 9.22
CA SER A 43 1.79 5.78 9.95
C SER A 43 0.95 6.80 9.18
N GLY A 44 0.90 6.68 7.84
CA GLY A 44 0.02 7.48 6.97
C GLY A 44 -1.47 7.29 7.27
N PHE A 45 -1.88 6.16 7.83
CA PHE A 45 -3.27 5.89 8.19
C PHE A 45 -3.86 6.93 9.16
N SER A 46 -3.02 7.56 9.99
CA SER A 46 -3.45 8.65 10.89
C SER A 46 -4.04 9.87 10.17
N LYS A 47 -3.81 9.99 8.86
CA LYS A 47 -4.29 11.10 8.03
C LYS A 47 -5.56 10.76 7.24
N VAL A 48 -6.01 9.52 7.27
CA VAL A 48 -7.23 9.10 6.56
C VAL A 48 -8.44 9.75 7.21
N ASP A 49 -9.20 10.47 6.40
CA ASP A 49 -10.50 11.04 6.79
C ASP A 49 -11.61 10.13 6.29
N PHE A 50 -12.36 9.55 7.23
CA PHE A 50 -13.40 8.56 6.92
C PHE A 50 -14.67 9.24 6.45
N ASP A 51 -15.20 8.75 5.34
CA ASP A 51 -16.44 9.20 4.75
C ASP A 51 -17.61 8.31 5.21
N ASN A 52 -18.52 8.88 6.03
CA ASN A 52 -19.67 8.15 6.57
C ASN A 52 -20.68 7.70 5.51
N ASP A 53 -20.68 8.31 4.32
CA ASP A 53 -21.54 7.88 3.22
C ASP A 53 -21.01 6.62 2.53
N LEU A 54 -19.69 6.36 2.62
CA LEU A 54 -19.04 5.22 1.99
C LEU A 54 -18.88 4.04 2.95
N GLN A 55 -18.83 2.82 2.41
CA GLN A 55 -18.36 1.66 3.16
C GLN A 55 -16.83 1.59 3.10
N THR A 56 -16.19 1.64 4.26
CA THR A 56 -14.72 1.56 4.34
C THR A 56 -14.26 0.11 4.45
N ILE A 57 -13.28 -0.26 3.62
CA ILE A 57 -12.59 -1.55 3.65
C ILE A 57 -11.08 -1.31 3.70
N LEU A 58 -10.43 -1.87 4.72
CA LEU A 58 -8.98 -1.87 4.91
C LEU A 58 -8.43 -3.22 4.45
N PHE A 59 -7.65 -3.20 3.39
CA PHE A 59 -6.92 -4.34 2.85
C PHE A 59 -5.50 -4.34 3.43
N ILE A 60 -5.14 -5.40 4.16
CA ILE A 60 -3.79 -5.60 4.69
C ILE A 60 -3.01 -6.41 3.67
N SER A 61 -1.92 -5.85 3.15
CA SER A 61 -1.00 -6.55 2.25
C SER A 61 -0.19 -7.61 2.98
N HIS A 62 0.34 -7.24 4.16
CA HIS A 62 1.07 -8.10 5.09
C HIS A 62 1.21 -7.42 6.47
N PHE A 63 1.87 -8.08 7.44
CA PHE A 63 1.86 -7.64 8.84
C PHE A 63 3.20 -7.04 9.31
N HIS A 64 4.06 -6.54 8.41
CA HIS A 64 5.23 -5.79 8.84
C HIS A 64 4.85 -4.46 9.49
N HIS A 65 5.73 -3.98 10.35
CA HIS A 65 5.53 -2.81 11.20
C HIS A 65 5.04 -1.58 10.43
N ASP A 66 5.67 -1.27 9.33
CA ASP A 66 5.39 -0.08 8.51
C ASP A 66 4.07 -0.13 7.74
N HIS A 67 3.43 -1.30 7.67
CA HIS A 67 2.12 -1.49 7.04
C HIS A 67 0.97 -1.55 8.04
N ILE A 68 1.24 -1.68 9.35
CA ILE A 68 0.18 -1.85 10.36
C ILE A 68 0.27 -0.87 11.54
N GLN A 69 1.37 -0.15 11.72
CA GLN A 69 1.64 0.64 12.93
C GLN A 69 0.65 1.79 13.20
N GLY A 70 -0.05 2.27 12.17
CA GLY A 70 -0.96 3.41 12.29
C GLY A 70 -2.38 3.06 12.73
N LEU A 71 -2.76 1.77 12.74
CA LEU A 71 -4.14 1.34 13.00
C LEU A 71 -4.74 1.95 14.29
N ALA A 72 -3.94 2.09 15.35
CA ALA A 72 -4.36 2.61 16.64
C ALA A 72 -4.30 4.14 16.76
N PHE A 73 -3.83 4.85 15.73
CA PHE A 73 -3.50 6.27 15.80
C PHE A 73 -4.34 7.14 14.83
N ASN A 74 -5.50 6.65 14.42
CA ASN A 74 -6.44 7.43 13.65
C ASN A 74 -7.67 7.77 14.53
N ASP A 75 -7.73 9.01 14.99
CA ASP A 75 -8.80 9.48 15.88
C ASP A 75 -10.17 9.47 15.19
N TYR A 76 -10.22 9.65 13.87
CA TYR A 76 -11.47 9.65 13.09
C TYR A 76 -12.10 8.26 13.01
N SER A 77 -11.33 7.19 13.15
CA SER A 77 -11.88 5.82 13.16
C SER A 77 -12.87 5.58 14.31
N SER A 78 -12.75 6.32 15.40
CA SER A 78 -13.63 6.23 16.58
C SER A 78 -14.99 6.87 16.38
N VAL A 79 -15.11 7.81 15.44
CA VAL A 79 -16.34 8.61 15.21
C VAL A 79 -17.12 8.21 13.97
N VAL A 80 -16.63 7.26 13.17
CA VAL A 80 -17.40 6.75 12.03
C VAL A 80 -18.63 5.97 12.49
N ASP A 81 -19.73 6.13 11.77
CA ASP A 81 -20.99 5.46 12.09
C ASP A 81 -20.97 3.98 11.67
N LYS A 82 -20.40 3.70 10.50
CA LYS A 82 -20.28 2.34 9.95
C LYS A 82 -19.07 1.62 10.47
N LYS A 83 -19.15 0.28 10.50
CA LYS A 83 -17.98 -0.55 10.78
C LYS A 83 -17.00 -0.50 9.61
N ILE A 84 -15.71 -0.49 9.95
CA ILE A 84 -14.61 -0.60 8.99
C ILE A 84 -14.28 -2.09 8.84
N ILE A 85 -14.36 -2.61 7.63
CA ILE A 85 -14.00 -4.00 7.35
C ILE A 85 -12.49 -4.12 7.21
N ILE A 86 -11.87 -5.08 7.92
CA ILE A 86 -10.47 -5.47 7.73
C ILE A 86 -10.42 -6.82 7.05
N THR A 87 -9.58 -6.93 6.04
CA THR A 87 -9.36 -8.18 5.29
C THR A 87 -7.93 -8.28 4.76
N SER A 88 -7.48 -9.53 4.49
CA SER A 88 -6.20 -9.81 3.83
C SER A 88 -6.37 -10.98 2.86
N ALA A 89 -5.69 -10.93 1.71
CA ALA A 89 -5.82 -11.98 0.70
C ALA A 89 -4.94 -13.21 0.95
N HIS A 90 -3.90 -13.09 1.81
CA HIS A 90 -2.98 -14.20 2.12
C HIS A 90 -3.23 -14.84 3.50
N SER A 91 -4.16 -14.31 4.27
CA SER A 91 -4.53 -14.85 5.58
C SER A 91 -6.03 -14.81 5.79
N ASP A 92 -6.55 -15.78 6.52
CA ASP A 92 -7.94 -15.80 6.96
C ASP A 92 -8.20 -14.69 8.02
N LYS A 93 -9.47 -14.48 8.33
CA LYS A 93 -9.88 -13.43 9.28
C LYS A 93 -9.34 -13.66 10.69
N GLU A 94 -9.20 -14.92 11.13
CA GLU A 94 -8.69 -15.27 12.46
C GLU A 94 -7.19 -15.01 12.55
N THR A 95 -6.43 -15.41 11.55
CA THR A 95 -4.99 -15.13 11.43
C THR A 95 -4.74 -13.61 11.34
N THR A 96 -5.55 -12.90 10.55
CA THR A 96 -5.48 -11.43 10.46
C THR A 96 -5.73 -10.76 11.81
N TYR A 97 -6.77 -11.19 12.53
CA TYR A 97 -7.04 -10.71 13.88
C TYR A 97 -5.89 -10.99 14.83
N ASN A 98 -5.39 -12.25 14.87
CA ASN A 98 -4.36 -12.67 15.80
C ASN A 98 -3.02 -11.94 15.56
N ASN A 99 -2.64 -11.69 14.30
CA ASN A 99 -1.43 -10.94 13.98
C ASN A 99 -1.52 -9.49 14.48
N LEU A 100 -2.64 -8.82 14.26
CA LEU A 100 -2.85 -7.47 14.78
C LEU A 100 -2.97 -7.46 16.32
N PHE A 101 -3.64 -8.45 16.92
CA PHE A 101 -3.73 -8.60 18.36
C PHE A 101 -2.34 -8.74 18.99
N ASN A 102 -1.49 -9.61 18.46
CA ASN A 102 -0.14 -9.83 18.98
C ASN A 102 0.73 -8.56 18.86
N TYR A 103 0.56 -7.79 17.79
CA TYR A 103 1.26 -6.53 17.60
C TYR A 103 0.78 -5.45 18.60
N TYR A 104 -0.52 -5.32 18.81
CA TYR A 104 -1.14 -4.30 19.67
C TYR A 104 -1.46 -4.82 21.09
N THR A 105 -0.56 -5.58 21.69
CA THR A 105 -0.74 -6.13 23.04
C THR A 105 0.42 -5.81 23.98
N LYS A 106 0.20 -5.92 25.27
CA LYS A 106 1.28 -5.78 26.27
C LYS A 106 2.39 -6.82 26.03
N PRO A 107 3.65 -6.46 26.28
CA PRO A 107 4.14 -5.18 26.83
C PRO A 107 4.32 -4.06 25.79
N TYR A 108 4.07 -4.30 24.51
CA TYR A 108 4.40 -3.41 23.38
C TYR A 108 3.38 -2.29 23.21
N PHE A 109 2.12 -2.50 23.63
CA PHE A 109 1.05 -1.52 23.48
C PHE A 109 0.28 -1.30 24.79
N PRO A 110 -0.02 -0.03 25.17
CA PRO A 110 -0.62 0.27 26.50
C PRO A 110 -2.13 0.06 26.54
N ILE A 111 -2.84 0.22 25.41
CA ILE A 111 -4.30 0.13 25.30
C ILE A 111 -4.69 -1.32 24.97
N LYS A 112 -5.87 -1.75 25.40
CA LYS A 112 -6.39 -3.06 25.03
C LYS A 112 -6.74 -3.07 23.54
N PHE A 113 -6.37 -4.13 22.84
CA PHE A 113 -6.66 -4.26 21.40
C PHE A 113 -8.15 -4.12 21.08
N LEU A 114 -9.03 -4.65 21.94
CA LEU A 114 -10.48 -4.51 21.76
C LEU A 114 -10.98 -3.05 21.78
N ASP A 115 -10.29 -2.17 22.50
CA ASP A 115 -10.63 -0.74 22.52
C ASP A 115 -10.19 -0.05 21.22
N ILE A 116 -9.10 -0.52 20.60
CA ILE A 116 -8.62 -0.03 19.30
C ILE A 116 -9.60 -0.45 18.20
N ILE A 117 -10.02 -1.72 18.18
CA ILE A 117 -10.79 -2.30 17.09
C ILE A 117 -12.30 -2.26 17.28
N ASN A 118 -12.82 -1.46 18.21
CA ASN A 118 -14.26 -1.40 18.50
C ASN A 118 -15.13 -1.01 17.29
N LYS A 119 -14.53 -0.36 16.29
CA LYS A 119 -15.17 0.05 15.02
C LYS A 119 -14.79 -0.85 13.83
N PHE A 120 -13.97 -1.86 14.05
CA PHE A 120 -13.50 -2.75 12.97
C PHE A 120 -14.19 -4.11 13.02
N GLU A 121 -14.36 -4.73 11.84
CA GLU A 121 -14.85 -6.11 11.68
C GLU A 121 -13.91 -6.88 10.75
N PHE A 122 -13.54 -8.11 11.14
CA PHE A 122 -12.64 -8.96 10.36
C PHE A 122 -13.43 -9.89 9.44
N HIS A 123 -13.15 -9.84 8.16
CA HIS A 123 -13.84 -10.62 7.14
C HIS A 123 -12.87 -11.41 6.25
N GLU A 124 -13.31 -12.56 5.76
CA GLU A 124 -12.60 -13.33 4.74
C GLU A 124 -12.53 -12.53 3.43
N PHE A 125 -11.34 -12.47 2.82
CA PHE A 125 -11.13 -11.72 1.58
C PHE A 125 -12.12 -12.13 0.48
N ASN A 126 -12.29 -13.44 0.25
CA ASN A 126 -13.19 -13.93 -0.78
C ASN A 126 -14.66 -13.55 -0.56
N ASN A 127 -15.09 -13.39 0.70
CA ASN A 127 -16.45 -12.91 1.00
C ASN A 127 -16.58 -11.42 0.67
N VAL A 128 -15.59 -10.61 1.09
CA VAL A 128 -15.58 -9.17 0.81
C VAL A 128 -15.62 -8.90 -0.70
N VAL A 129 -14.75 -9.56 -1.48
CA VAL A 129 -14.66 -9.28 -2.93
C VAL A 129 -15.85 -9.81 -3.72
N ARG A 130 -16.52 -10.87 -3.23
CA ARG A 130 -17.73 -11.40 -3.85
C ARG A 130 -18.92 -10.43 -3.74
N ASP A 131 -18.98 -9.69 -2.65
CA ASP A 131 -20.14 -8.85 -2.34
C ASP A 131 -20.12 -7.50 -3.09
N PHE A 132 -19.02 -7.18 -3.79
CA PHE A 132 -18.97 -6.01 -4.66
C PHE A 132 -19.79 -6.22 -5.95
N THR A 133 -20.58 -5.21 -6.30
CA THR A 133 -21.41 -5.21 -7.52
C THR A 133 -20.83 -4.38 -8.67
N ASP A 134 -20.00 -3.39 -8.35
CA ASP A 134 -19.44 -2.38 -9.25
C ASP A 134 -17.90 -2.30 -9.18
N LEU A 135 -17.29 -3.16 -8.36
CA LEU A 135 -15.85 -3.34 -8.27
C LEU A 135 -15.47 -4.78 -8.58
N LYS A 136 -14.33 -4.97 -9.23
CA LYS A 136 -13.64 -6.26 -9.28
C LYS A 136 -12.30 -6.11 -8.60
N ILE A 137 -12.07 -6.88 -7.56
CA ILE A 137 -10.79 -6.90 -6.84
C ILE A 137 -10.15 -8.28 -7.01
N ASN A 138 -8.89 -8.30 -7.43
CA ASN A 138 -8.08 -9.51 -7.49
C ASN A 138 -6.84 -9.32 -6.63
N SER A 139 -6.23 -10.42 -6.22
CA SER A 139 -4.98 -10.45 -5.50
C SER A 139 -3.92 -11.26 -6.23
N ILE A 140 -2.67 -10.95 -5.95
CA ILE A 140 -1.49 -11.67 -6.42
C ILE A 140 -0.53 -11.85 -5.25
N GLN A 141 0.02 -13.06 -5.09
CA GLN A 141 1.08 -13.26 -4.11
C GLN A 141 2.38 -12.64 -4.62
N LEU A 142 2.99 -11.80 -3.80
CA LEU A 142 4.27 -11.15 -3.99
C LEU A 142 5.38 -11.93 -3.28
N ASN A 143 6.62 -11.71 -3.69
CA ASN A 143 7.80 -12.32 -3.11
C ASN A 143 8.34 -11.44 -1.98
N HIS A 144 7.91 -11.73 -0.76
CA HIS A 144 8.28 -10.98 0.42
C HIS A 144 8.35 -11.91 1.65
N PRO A 145 9.31 -11.74 2.58
CA PRO A 145 9.37 -12.52 3.80
C PRO A 145 8.07 -12.39 4.62
N GLY A 146 7.50 -13.52 5.01
CA GLY A 146 6.25 -13.56 5.77
C GLY A 146 4.97 -13.53 4.93
N LEU A 147 5.08 -13.62 3.59
CA LEU A 147 4.01 -13.48 2.61
C LEU A 147 3.51 -12.04 2.47
N CYS A 148 3.21 -11.65 1.24
CA CYS A 148 2.61 -10.35 0.93
C CYS A 148 1.63 -10.49 -0.24
N SER A 149 0.55 -9.72 -0.21
CA SER A 149 -0.44 -9.65 -1.26
C SER A 149 -0.38 -8.32 -2.00
N GLY A 150 -0.20 -8.38 -3.32
CA GLY A 150 -0.56 -7.27 -4.20
C GLY A 150 -2.06 -7.32 -4.52
N TYR A 151 -2.62 -6.18 -4.87
CA TYR A 151 -4.05 -6.05 -5.19
C TYR A 151 -4.25 -5.34 -6.53
N SER A 152 -5.28 -5.71 -7.27
CA SER A 152 -5.79 -4.92 -8.40
C SER A 152 -7.27 -4.63 -8.23
N ILE A 153 -7.65 -3.40 -8.51
CA ILE A 153 -9.02 -2.90 -8.42
C ILE A 153 -9.45 -2.42 -9.79
N ILE A 154 -10.60 -2.91 -10.25
CA ILE A 154 -11.22 -2.45 -11.49
C ILE A 154 -12.58 -1.85 -11.14
N SER A 155 -12.79 -0.58 -11.47
CA SER A 155 -14.03 0.17 -11.31
C SER A 155 -14.23 1.11 -12.50
N ASN A 156 -15.45 1.14 -13.07
CA ASN A 156 -15.77 2.03 -14.18
C ASN A 156 -14.74 2.00 -15.34
N GLN A 157 -14.26 0.81 -15.70
CA GLN A 157 -13.24 0.55 -16.73
C GLN A 157 -11.83 1.12 -16.39
N LYS A 158 -11.62 1.67 -15.21
CA LYS A 158 -10.31 2.07 -14.69
C LYS A 158 -9.72 0.97 -13.84
N LYS A 159 -8.42 0.78 -13.94
CA LYS A 159 -7.68 -0.26 -13.23
C LYS A 159 -6.54 0.35 -12.42
N PHE A 160 -6.50 -0.01 -11.15
CA PHE A 160 -5.42 0.30 -10.22
C PHE A 160 -4.72 -0.97 -9.78
N CYS A 161 -3.40 -0.95 -9.64
CA CYS A 161 -2.62 -2.04 -9.06
C CYS A 161 -1.74 -1.54 -7.92
N TYR A 162 -1.77 -2.25 -6.81
CA TYR A 162 -0.97 -2.04 -5.62
C TYR A 162 0.01 -3.19 -5.46
N LEU A 163 1.32 -2.93 -5.64
CA LEU A 163 2.39 -3.92 -5.64
C LEU A 163 3.51 -3.46 -4.70
N LEU A 164 3.19 -3.28 -3.43
CA LEU A 164 4.16 -2.97 -2.39
C LEU A 164 4.48 -4.20 -1.57
N ASP A 165 5.63 -4.27 -1.23
CA ASP A 165 6.65 -5.17 -0.73
C ASP A 165 6.79 -6.40 -1.61
N ASN A 166 7.68 -6.26 -2.58
CA ASN A 166 8.02 -7.34 -3.51
C ASN A 166 9.50 -7.32 -3.86
N GLU A 167 10.21 -8.39 -3.56
CA GLU A 167 11.55 -8.63 -4.11
C GLU A 167 11.40 -9.23 -5.51
N PHE A 168 11.55 -8.38 -6.53
CA PHE A 168 11.39 -8.81 -7.90
C PHE A 168 12.36 -9.92 -8.29
N GLN A 169 11.84 -10.96 -8.89
CA GLN A 169 12.61 -12.06 -9.47
C GLN A 169 12.13 -12.30 -10.92
N SER A 170 13.07 -12.68 -11.78
CA SER A 170 12.78 -12.88 -13.22
C SER A 170 11.65 -13.89 -13.50
N ASN A 171 11.47 -14.89 -12.64
CA ASN A 171 10.38 -15.87 -12.76
C ASN A 171 8.99 -15.31 -12.46
N GLN A 172 8.88 -14.13 -11.85
CA GLN A 172 7.61 -13.42 -11.60
C GLN A 172 7.23 -12.48 -12.75
N LYS A 173 8.15 -12.17 -13.65
CA LYS A 173 8.03 -11.10 -14.63
C LYS A 173 6.74 -11.16 -15.43
N ASP A 174 6.47 -12.27 -16.09
CA ASP A 174 5.28 -12.44 -16.94
C ASP A 174 3.99 -12.34 -16.11
N LYS A 175 4.02 -12.87 -14.88
CA LYS A 175 2.87 -12.82 -13.96
C LYS A 175 2.56 -11.38 -13.54
N LEU A 176 3.58 -10.57 -13.23
CA LEU A 176 3.43 -9.17 -12.85
C LEU A 176 3.00 -8.30 -14.05
N ILE A 177 3.61 -8.52 -15.24
CA ILE A 177 3.21 -7.85 -16.47
C ILE A 177 1.72 -8.10 -16.74
N ASN A 178 1.28 -9.37 -16.78
CA ASN A 178 -0.12 -9.71 -17.02
C ASN A 178 -1.07 -9.11 -15.96
N PHE A 179 -0.62 -9.07 -14.70
CA PHE A 179 -1.42 -8.50 -13.61
C PHE A 179 -1.58 -6.98 -13.76
N CYS A 180 -0.52 -6.27 -14.18
CA CYS A 180 -0.48 -4.81 -14.28
C CYS A 180 -0.91 -4.26 -15.64
N ASN A 181 -0.89 -5.06 -16.70
CA ASN A 181 -1.16 -4.56 -18.04
C ASN A 181 -2.53 -3.89 -18.14
N ASN A 182 -2.63 -2.84 -18.97
CA ASN A 182 -3.81 -2.00 -19.15
C ASN A 182 -4.28 -1.33 -17.83
N SER A 183 -3.35 -0.94 -16.95
CA SER A 183 -3.68 -0.21 -15.74
C SER A 183 -3.67 1.30 -15.94
N ASP A 184 -4.62 2.00 -15.31
CA ASP A 184 -4.55 3.46 -15.21
C ASP A 184 -3.46 3.89 -14.24
N THR A 185 -3.31 3.17 -13.12
CA THR A 185 -2.28 3.45 -12.12
C THR A 185 -1.71 2.16 -11.54
N VAL A 186 -0.39 2.09 -11.45
CA VAL A 186 0.36 1.06 -10.73
C VAL A 186 1.19 1.73 -9.65
N ILE A 187 1.15 1.22 -8.42
CA ILE A 187 2.09 1.56 -7.35
C ILE A 187 3.07 0.40 -7.19
N TRP A 188 4.37 0.70 -7.28
CA TRP A 188 5.47 -0.24 -7.29
C TRP A 188 6.43 -0.02 -6.12
N ASP A 189 6.95 -1.09 -5.54
CA ASP A 189 8.02 -1.06 -4.55
C ASP A 189 9.35 -0.70 -5.23
N GLY A 190 9.82 0.51 -4.98
CA GLY A 190 11.09 1.02 -5.50
C GLY A 190 12.00 1.47 -4.37
N MET A 191 12.17 0.63 -3.33
CA MET A 191 12.91 1.01 -2.14
C MET A 191 14.39 1.26 -2.41
N TYR A 192 15.01 0.45 -3.28
CA TYR A 192 16.44 0.45 -3.51
C TYR A 192 16.80 0.88 -4.93
N LEU A 193 18.08 1.19 -5.14
CA LEU A 193 18.73 1.23 -6.45
C LEU A 193 19.25 -0.16 -6.77
N GLU A 194 19.41 -0.50 -8.06
CA GLU A 194 20.00 -1.78 -8.47
C GLU A 194 21.40 -1.99 -7.86
N SER A 195 22.18 -0.91 -7.75
CA SER A 195 23.50 -0.93 -7.10
C SER A 195 23.47 -1.26 -5.60
N GLU A 196 22.33 -1.00 -4.94
CA GLU A 196 22.13 -1.29 -3.51
C GLU A 196 21.67 -2.74 -3.27
N MET A 197 21.09 -3.41 -4.30
CA MET A 197 20.50 -4.75 -4.21
C MET A 197 21.49 -5.84 -3.79
N VAL A 198 22.77 -5.66 -4.09
CA VAL A 198 23.82 -6.66 -3.76
C VAL A 198 23.79 -7.08 -2.28
N ASN A 199 23.51 -6.13 -1.38
CA ASN A 199 23.47 -6.34 0.06
C ASN A 199 22.04 -6.42 0.62
N LYS A 200 21.00 -6.46 -0.25
CA LYS A 200 19.59 -6.39 0.12
C LYS A 200 18.79 -7.61 -0.31
N LYS A 201 19.45 -8.61 -0.87
CA LYS A 201 18.81 -9.86 -1.27
C LYS A 201 18.18 -10.56 -0.08
N GLY A 202 16.89 -10.94 -0.23
CA GLY A 202 16.10 -11.56 0.83
C GLY A 202 15.45 -10.55 1.80
N TRP A 203 15.57 -9.24 1.52
CA TRP A 203 14.90 -8.20 2.31
C TRP A 203 13.47 -7.94 1.84
N GLY A 204 13.09 -8.48 0.67
CA GLY A 204 11.71 -8.45 0.19
C GLY A 204 11.33 -7.22 -0.62
N HIS A 205 12.32 -6.47 -1.16
CA HIS A 205 12.07 -5.22 -1.91
C HIS A 205 12.71 -5.22 -3.28
N SER A 206 12.18 -4.38 -4.18
CA SER A 206 12.68 -4.19 -5.54
C SER A 206 13.53 -2.93 -5.69
N SER A 207 14.21 -2.83 -6.83
CA SER A 207 14.88 -1.61 -7.23
C SER A 207 13.96 -0.70 -8.06
N ILE A 208 14.34 0.59 -8.10
CA ILE A 208 13.74 1.59 -8.97
C ILE A 208 13.84 1.16 -10.43
N GLU A 209 15.02 0.66 -10.83
CA GLU A 209 15.31 0.25 -12.21
C GLU A 209 14.46 -0.96 -12.63
N GLN A 210 14.21 -1.91 -11.72
CA GLN A 210 13.30 -3.04 -11.98
C GLN A 210 11.87 -2.56 -12.21
N GLY A 211 11.43 -1.55 -11.45
CA GLY A 211 10.14 -0.90 -11.68
C GLY A 211 10.05 -0.23 -13.05
N ILE A 212 11.09 0.49 -13.47
CA ILE A 212 11.19 1.11 -14.79
C ILE A 212 11.15 0.05 -15.89
N GLU A 213 11.84 -1.09 -15.71
CA GLU A 213 11.80 -2.20 -16.65
C GLU A 213 10.38 -2.75 -16.81
N ILE A 214 9.66 -3.01 -15.72
CA ILE A 214 8.27 -3.49 -15.77
C ILE A 214 7.37 -2.45 -16.43
N ALA A 215 7.49 -1.16 -16.07
CA ALA A 215 6.69 -0.08 -16.64
C ALA A 215 6.86 0.01 -18.17
N SER A 216 8.05 -0.28 -18.70
CA SER A 216 8.33 -0.27 -20.14
C SER A 216 7.66 -1.40 -20.93
N GLN A 217 7.14 -2.43 -20.24
CA GLN A 217 6.57 -3.64 -20.85
C GLN A 217 5.06 -3.76 -20.68
N ILE A 218 4.42 -2.76 -20.07
CA ILE A 218 2.99 -2.72 -19.82
C ILE A 218 2.36 -1.43 -20.38
N GLU A 219 1.10 -1.49 -20.71
CA GLU A 219 0.31 -0.28 -20.96
C GLU A 219 -0.16 0.29 -19.62
N VAL A 220 0.37 1.43 -19.22
CA VAL A 220 0.05 2.11 -17.96
C VAL A 220 0.05 3.63 -18.14
N LYS A 221 -0.93 4.33 -17.54
CA LYS A 221 -0.98 5.80 -17.60
C LYS A 221 -0.10 6.45 -16.52
N ASN A 222 -0.14 5.91 -15.31
CA ASN A 222 0.65 6.38 -14.17
C ASN A 222 1.34 5.19 -13.50
N PHE A 223 2.67 5.17 -13.52
CA PHE A 223 3.48 4.20 -12.79
C PHE A 223 4.20 4.92 -11.65
N LEU A 224 3.78 4.64 -10.42
CA LEU A 224 4.27 5.33 -9.24
C LEU A 224 5.28 4.45 -8.51
N ILE A 225 6.52 4.91 -8.44
CA ILE A 225 7.56 4.32 -7.62
C ILE A 225 7.36 4.83 -6.20
N SER A 226 7.11 3.94 -5.26
CA SER A 226 6.81 4.23 -3.85
C SER A 226 7.68 3.39 -2.93
N HIS A 227 7.33 3.34 -1.65
CA HIS A 227 8.08 2.61 -0.62
C HIS A 227 9.54 3.09 -0.49
N HIS A 228 9.72 4.42 -0.53
CA HIS A 228 11.05 5.02 -0.49
C HIS A 228 11.81 4.60 0.76
N ALA A 229 13.10 4.22 0.59
CA ALA A 229 13.96 3.89 1.72
C ALA A 229 13.92 5.01 2.79
N PRO A 230 13.93 4.67 4.08
CA PRO A 230 13.78 5.68 5.15
C PRO A 230 14.79 6.83 5.07
N GLN A 231 16.01 6.55 4.64
CA GLN A 231 17.10 7.53 4.52
C GLN A 231 17.12 8.28 3.18
N ARG A 232 16.30 7.90 2.19
CA ARG A 232 16.26 8.52 0.87
C ARG A 232 15.77 9.96 0.98
N GLU A 233 16.62 10.94 0.68
CA GLU A 233 16.30 12.36 0.76
C GLU A 233 15.50 12.83 -0.47
N ASP A 234 14.71 13.89 -0.32
CA ASP A 234 13.94 14.50 -1.42
C ASP A 234 14.83 14.89 -2.60
N SER A 235 16.03 15.42 -2.33
CA SER A 235 17.01 15.80 -3.36
C SER A 235 17.48 14.62 -4.22
N GLU A 236 17.56 13.42 -3.65
CA GLU A 236 17.91 12.20 -4.40
C GLU A 236 16.72 11.79 -5.29
N ILE A 237 15.51 11.76 -4.73
CA ILE A 237 14.30 11.40 -5.47
C ILE A 237 14.07 12.39 -6.62
N ASP A 238 14.23 13.70 -6.37
CA ASP A 238 14.16 14.74 -7.40
C ASP A 238 15.20 14.52 -8.52
N SER A 239 16.41 14.09 -8.14
CA SER A 239 17.46 13.77 -9.11
C SER A 239 17.07 12.58 -9.98
N PHE A 240 16.51 11.51 -9.38
CA PHE A 240 16.02 10.35 -10.13
C PHE A 240 14.84 10.72 -11.03
N GLN A 241 13.88 11.50 -10.53
CA GLN A 241 12.73 11.95 -11.31
C GLN A 241 13.14 12.71 -12.57
N LYS A 242 14.16 13.57 -12.47
CA LYS A 242 14.70 14.34 -13.61
C LYS A 242 15.41 13.47 -14.66
N GLN A 243 15.89 12.30 -14.27
CA GLN A 243 16.57 11.36 -15.15
C GLN A 243 15.60 10.41 -15.87
N LEU A 244 14.33 10.34 -15.43
CA LEU A 244 13.33 9.52 -16.08
C LEU A 244 13.02 10.05 -17.50
N ALA A 245 13.16 9.18 -18.48
CA ALA A 245 12.85 9.51 -19.87
C ALA A 245 11.34 9.52 -20.20
N SER A 246 10.53 9.01 -19.28
CA SER A 246 9.09 8.81 -19.47
C SER A 246 8.26 9.68 -18.55
N ASN A 247 7.23 10.32 -19.10
CA ASN A 247 6.31 11.18 -18.34
C ASN A 247 5.28 10.38 -17.49
N ASN A 248 5.10 9.10 -17.77
CA ASN A 248 4.15 8.25 -17.07
C ASN A 248 4.75 7.54 -15.84
N ILE A 249 6.07 7.63 -15.63
CA ILE A 249 6.75 7.09 -14.42
C ILE A 249 7.07 8.26 -13.50
N LYS A 250 6.64 8.14 -12.25
CA LYS A 250 6.83 9.17 -11.21
C LYS A 250 7.17 8.53 -9.88
N PHE A 251 7.81 9.29 -9.01
CA PHE A 251 7.95 8.92 -7.60
C PHE A 251 6.72 9.40 -6.83
N ALA A 252 6.11 8.50 -6.07
CA ALA A 252 4.94 8.80 -5.27
C ALA A 252 5.25 9.81 -4.17
N SER A 253 4.35 10.74 -3.93
CA SER A 253 4.43 11.70 -2.82
C SER A 253 3.17 11.64 -1.95
N GLU A 254 3.33 11.99 -0.67
CA GLU A 254 2.17 12.13 0.24
C GLU A 254 1.26 13.26 -0.23
N ASN A 255 -0.03 13.07 0.01
CA ASN A 255 -1.11 13.98 -0.38
C ASN A 255 -1.25 14.19 -1.91
N GLU A 256 -0.49 13.46 -2.74
CA GLU A 256 -0.73 13.43 -4.15
C GLU A 256 -2.09 12.78 -4.43
N VAL A 257 -2.92 13.50 -5.19
CA VAL A 257 -4.25 13.04 -5.60
C VAL A 257 -4.19 12.66 -7.07
N ILE A 258 -4.54 11.41 -7.37
CA ILE A 258 -4.57 10.89 -8.73
C ILE A 258 -6.02 10.56 -9.09
N GLU A 259 -6.43 10.93 -10.28
CA GLU A 259 -7.78 10.63 -10.77
C GLU A 259 -7.94 9.12 -11.02
N PHE A 260 -8.97 8.52 -10.41
CA PHE A 260 -9.33 7.11 -10.58
C PHE A 260 -10.75 6.94 -11.10
#